data_0bc045e2d0ffaacb94e690fdae62da05
#
_entry.id   0bc045e2d0ffaacb94e690fdae62da05
#
_cell.length_a   1.000
_cell.length_b   1.000
_cell.length_c   1.000
_cell.angle_alpha   90.00
_cell.angle_beta   90.00
_cell.angle_gamma   90.00
#
_symmetry.space_group_name_H-M   'P 1'
#
loop_
_entity.id
_entity.type
_entity.pdbx_description
1 polymer ?
#
loop_
_entity_poly.entity_id
_entity_poly.type
_entity_poly.pdbx_seq_one_letter_code
_entity_poly.pdbx_strand_id
1 'polypeptide(L)'
;MAEASPDTDLGGPPRVVIIVAIVLAVVAIGVVLVIAATRQTPSQPVVIPDVPAPQAADPACRALAAALPQRLGDYQRAPVAAPAPAGASAWRSGPDGEPVVLRCGLERPADFVVGSPIQVVDRVQWFQVAAQQQSAGDAGRATWYTVDRPVYLALTLPSGSGPTPIQQLSEVIDRTIAAAAIDPAPAR
;
A
#
# COMPACT_ATOMS: atom_id res chain seq x y z
N MET A 1 10.95 -63.07 57.41
CA MET A 1 11.39 -61.68 57.19
C MET A 1 10.91 -61.36 55.80
N ALA A 2 9.80 -60.61 55.71
CA ALA A 2 9.22 -60.13 54.41
C ALA A 2 9.34 -58.61 54.46
N GLU A 3 10.21 -58.08 53.62
CA GLU A 3 10.39 -56.64 53.43
C GLU A 3 9.27 -56.14 52.52
N ALA A 4 8.45 -55.26 53.06
CA ALA A 4 7.44 -54.55 52.27
C ALA A 4 8.12 -53.34 51.61
N SER A 5 8.13 -53.35 50.26
CA SER A 5 8.49 -52.20 49.44
C SER A 5 7.40 -51.13 49.54
N PRO A 6 7.71 -49.86 49.73
CA PRO A 6 6.72 -48.79 49.66
C PRO A 6 6.39 -48.49 48.18
N ASP A 7 5.15 -48.74 47.82
CA ASP A 7 4.58 -48.23 46.55
C ASP A 7 4.62 -46.71 46.57
N THR A 8 5.52 -46.14 45.76
CA THR A 8 5.56 -44.70 45.48
C THR A 8 4.43 -44.39 44.53
N ASP A 9 3.28 -44.02 45.06
CA ASP A 9 2.12 -43.54 44.30
C ASP A 9 2.48 -42.21 43.64
N LEU A 10 2.94 -42.27 42.40
CA LEU A 10 3.18 -41.11 41.55
C LEU A 10 1.82 -40.57 41.08
N GLY A 11 1.06 -40.01 42.02
CA GLY A 11 -0.18 -39.29 41.72
C GLY A 11 0.09 -38.13 40.80
N GLY A 12 -0.22 -38.30 39.52
CA GLY A 12 -0.17 -37.21 38.54
C GLY A 12 -1.08 -36.05 38.96
N PRO A 13 -0.82 -34.84 38.50
CA PRO A 13 -1.60 -33.67 38.90
C PRO A 13 -3.09 -33.89 38.61
N PRO A 14 -3.98 -33.44 39.51
CA PRO A 14 -5.41 -33.67 39.36
C PRO A 14 -5.90 -33.06 38.03
N ARG A 15 -6.74 -33.79 37.29
CA ARG A 15 -7.25 -33.42 35.96
C ARG A 15 -7.76 -31.97 35.90
N VAL A 16 -8.32 -31.46 36.99
CA VAL A 16 -8.79 -30.08 37.11
C VAL A 16 -7.64 -29.07 36.97
N VAL A 17 -6.46 -29.36 37.58
CA VAL A 17 -5.29 -28.46 37.46
C VAL A 17 -4.77 -28.41 36.02
N ILE A 18 -4.79 -29.56 35.33
CA ILE A 18 -4.38 -29.61 33.93
C ILE A 18 -5.35 -28.80 33.07
N ILE A 19 -6.66 -28.94 33.24
CA ILE A 19 -7.67 -28.19 32.54
C ILE A 19 -7.53 -26.69 32.78
N VAL A 20 -7.36 -26.26 34.01
CA VAL A 20 -7.16 -24.84 34.39
C VAL A 20 -5.89 -24.29 33.76
N ALA A 21 -4.78 -25.05 33.77
CA ALA A 21 -3.53 -24.64 33.15
C ALA A 21 -3.68 -24.44 31.61
N ILE A 22 -4.39 -25.34 30.95
CA ILE A 22 -4.65 -25.25 29.49
C ILE A 22 -5.52 -24.01 29.19
N VAL A 23 -6.58 -23.79 29.96
CA VAL A 23 -7.45 -22.60 29.76
C VAL A 23 -6.66 -21.31 29.95
N LEU A 24 -5.84 -21.22 30.99
CA LEU A 24 -4.99 -20.03 31.23
C LEU A 24 -3.98 -19.83 30.10
N ALA A 25 -3.37 -20.89 29.58
CA ALA A 25 -2.45 -20.82 28.46
C ALA A 25 -3.15 -20.32 27.18
N VAL A 26 -4.33 -20.83 26.89
CA VAL A 26 -5.12 -20.38 25.71
C VAL A 26 -5.52 -18.92 25.85
N VAL A 27 -5.97 -18.49 27.03
CA VAL A 27 -6.32 -17.09 27.29
C VAL A 27 -5.08 -16.19 27.15
N ALA A 28 -3.93 -16.60 27.72
CA ALA A 28 -2.69 -15.83 27.61
C ALA A 28 -2.23 -15.68 26.16
N ILE A 29 -2.28 -16.77 25.37
CA ILE A 29 -1.96 -16.74 23.93
C ILE A 29 -2.95 -15.82 23.20
N GLY A 30 -4.24 -15.91 23.49
CA GLY A 30 -5.26 -15.03 22.89
C GLY A 30 -4.99 -13.55 23.18
N VAL A 31 -4.66 -13.20 24.41
CA VAL A 31 -4.32 -11.83 24.80
C VAL A 31 -3.04 -11.35 24.09
N VAL A 32 -2.01 -12.18 24.01
CA VAL A 32 -0.77 -11.83 23.28
C VAL A 32 -1.03 -11.61 21.81
N LEU A 33 -1.84 -12.46 21.18
CA LEU A 33 -2.21 -12.31 19.75
C LEU A 33 -3.02 -11.02 19.51
N VAL A 34 -3.95 -10.69 20.39
CA VAL A 34 -4.71 -9.43 20.30
C VAL A 34 -3.77 -8.22 20.48
N ILE A 35 -2.88 -8.24 21.46
CA ILE A 35 -1.90 -7.17 21.66
C ILE A 35 -0.96 -7.06 20.45
N ALA A 36 -0.48 -8.17 19.90
CA ALA A 36 0.36 -8.18 18.71
C ALA A 36 -0.38 -7.62 17.48
N ALA A 37 -1.64 -7.98 17.30
CA ALA A 37 -2.48 -7.49 16.20
C ALA A 37 -2.80 -5.99 16.32
N THR A 38 -2.90 -5.46 17.55
CA THR A 38 -3.18 -4.04 17.80
C THR A 38 -1.91 -3.17 17.88
N ARG A 39 -0.74 -3.75 18.13
CA ARG A 39 0.55 -3.06 18.06
C ARG A 39 0.98 -2.88 16.61
N GLN A 40 0.30 -2.00 15.88
CA GLN A 40 0.86 -1.49 14.62
C GLN A 40 2.05 -0.61 14.98
N THR A 41 3.25 -1.04 14.59
CA THR A 41 4.44 -0.17 14.66
C THR A 41 4.12 1.08 13.86
N PRO A 42 4.23 2.30 14.44
CA PRO A 42 3.97 3.52 13.70
C PRO A 42 4.82 3.52 12.43
N SER A 43 4.19 3.49 11.26
CA SER A 43 4.92 3.58 10.00
C SER A 43 5.63 4.92 9.95
N GLN A 44 6.95 4.92 9.70
CA GLN A 44 7.70 6.16 9.52
C GLN A 44 7.07 6.98 8.38
N PRO A 45 6.91 8.31 8.56
CA PRO A 45 6.37 9.16 7.50
C PRO A 45 7.19 9.05 6.22
N VAL A 46 6.49 8.95 5.09
CA VAL A 46 7.12 8.90 3.76
C VAL A 46 7.43 10.32 3.30
N VAL A 47 8.70 10.59 3.04
CA VAL A 47 9.10 11.84 2.40
C VAL A 47 8.81 11.75 0.91
N ILE A 48 7.93 12.61 0.42
CA ILE A 48 7.57 12.70 -1.00
C ILE A 48 8.12 14.03 -1.53
N PRO A 49 8.97 14.01 -2.58
CA PRO A 49 9.44 15.24 -3.22
C PRO A 49 8.26 16.09 -3.69
N ASP A 50 8.36 17.40 -3.53
CA ASP A 50 7.35 18.32 -4.03
C ASP A 50 7.44 18.40 -5.56
N VAL A 51 6.29 18.19 -6.21
CA VAL A 51 6.14 18.27 -7.68
C VAL A 51 4.88 19.10 -7.93
N PRO A 52 4.91 20.06 -8.87
CA PRO A 52 3.73 20.86 -9.19
C PRO A 52 2.51 20.02 -9.49
N ALA A 53 1.45 20.23 -8.73
CA ALA A 53 0.16 19.54 -8.88
C ALA A 53 -0.98 20.58 -8.92
N PRO A 54 -1.11 21.34 -10.04
CA PRO A 54 -2.02 22.48 -10.13
C PRO A 54 -3.49 22.07 -9.98
N GLN A 55 -3.82 20.82 -10.26
CA GLN A 55 -5.17 20.26 -10.14
C GLN A 55 -5.37 19.41 -8.88
N ALA A 56 -4.45 19.44 -7.90
CA ALA A 56 -4.59 18.64 -6.68
C ALA A 56 -5.86 18.96 -5.86
N ALA A 57 -6.37 20.18 -5.99
CA ALA A 57 -7.63 20.60 -5.35
C ALA A 57 -8.89 20.25 -6.17
N ASP A 58 -8.76 19.60 -7.32
CA ASP A 58 -9.90 19.21 -8.13
C ASP A 58 -10.84 18.27 -7.37
N PRO A 59 -12.17 18.36 -7.56
CA PRO A 59 -13.15 17.44 -6.96
C PRO A 59 -12.82 15.96 -7.19
N ALA A 60 -12.31 15.60 -8.37
CA ALA A 60 -11.92 14.23 -8.68
C ALA A 60 -10.77 13.73 -7.77
N CYS A 61 -9.75 14.57 -7.52
CA CYS A 61 -8.67 14.24 -6.60
C CYS A 61 -9.15 14.10 -5.16
N ARG A 62 -10.08 14.96 -4.71
CA ARG A 62 -10.67 14.85 -3.36
C ARG A 62 -11.52 13.59 -3.21
N ALA A 63 -12.36 13.27 -4.21
CA ALA A 63 -13.17 12.07 -4.22
C ALA A 63 -12.29 10.81 -4.19
N LEU A 64 -11.24 10.78 -5.02
CA LEU A 64 -10.28 9.69 -5.02
C LEU A 64 -9.60 9.55 -3.65
N ALA A 65 -9.09 10.63 -3.06
CA ALA A 65 -8.40 10.60 -1.78
C ALA A 65 -9.28 10.00 -0.66
N ALA A 66 -10.59 10.27 -0.68
CA ALA A 66 -11.56 9.70 0.26
C ALA A 66 -11.84 8.20 0.01
N ALA A 67 -11.70 7.74 -1.24
CA ALA A 67 -11.94 6.35 -1.64
C ALA A 67 -10.71 5.45 -1.56
N LEU A 68 -9.52 6.02 -1.36
CA LEU A 68 -8.27 5.25 -1.33
C LEU A 68 -8.24 4.22 -0.19
N PRO A 69 -7.82 2.97 -0.47
CA PRO A 69 -7.81 1.90 0.50
C PRO A 69 -6.70 2.06 1.54
N GLN A 70 -6.89 1.44 2.70
CA GLN A 70 -5.86 1.38 3.75
C GLN A 70 -4.74 0.39 3.40
N ARG A 71 -4.96 -0.49 2.41
CA ARG A 71 -3.99 -1.50 2.00
C ARG A 71 -4.01 -1.68 0.49
N LEU A 72 -2.81 -1.86 -0.10
CA LEU A 72 -2.59 -2.25 -1.50
C LEU A 72 -1.72 -3.50 -1.51
N GLY A 73 -2.33 -4.68 -1.60
CA GLY A 73 -1.61 -5.94 -1.40
C GLY A 73 -0.91 -5.95 -0.03
N ASP A 74 0.41 -6.09 -0.03
CA ASP A 74 1.23 -6.12 1.19
C ASP A 74 1.60 -4.72 1.72
N TYR A 75 1.22 -3.66 1.00
CA TYR A 75 1.50 -2.27 1.37
C TYR A 75 0.37 -1.70 2.22
N GLN A 76 0.70 -1.14 3.38
CA GLN A 76 -0.24 -0.46 4.28
C GLN A 76 -0.14 1.05 4.10
N ARG A 77 -1.27 1.77 4.27
CA ARG A 77 -1.29 3.23 4.22
C ARG A 77 -0.25 3.80 5.18
N ALA A 78 0.61 4.65 4.67
CA ALA A 78 1.65 5.30 5.45
C ALA A 78 1.39 6.82 5.53
N PRO A 79 1.71 7.47 6.66
CA PRO A 79 1.66 8.91 6.77
C PRO A 79 2.67 9.54 5.80
N VAL A 80 2.34 10.69 5.24
CA VAL A 80 3.26 11.50 4.43
C VAL A 80 3.92 12.52 5.35
N ALA A 81 5.24 12.68 5.22
CA ALA A 81 6.00 13.65 6.01
C ALA A 81 5.56 15.09 5.71
N ALA A 82 5.54 15.91 6.73
CA ALA A 82 5.21 17.34 6.57
C ALA A 82 6.44 18.15 6.09
N PRO A 83 6.25 19.13 5.18
CA PRO A 83 5.00 19.49 4.53
C PRO A 83 4.59 18.45 3.48
N ALA A 84 3.36 17.93 3.59
CA ALA A 84 2.87 16.93 2.65
C ALA A 84 2.45 17.60 1.33
N PRO A 85 2.96 17.13 0.16
CA PRO A 85 2.51 17.64 -1.13
C PRO A 85 1.02 17.42 -1.33
N ALA A 86 0.33 18.40 -1.90
CA ALA A 86 -1.10 18.30 -2.18
C ALA A 86 -1.39 17.12 -3.13
N GLY A 87 -2.48 16.40 -2.85
CA GLY A 87 -2.89 15.24 -3.65
C GLY A 87 -2.00 14.00 -3.52
N ALA A 88 -1.02 14.00 -2.61
CA ALA A 88 -0.12 12.87 -2.41
C ALA A 88 -0.67 11.86 -1.40
N SER A 89 -0.40 10.60 -1.66
CA SER A 89 -0.74 9.46 -0.78
C SER A 89 0.35 8.40 -0.88
N ALA A 90 0.59 7.67 0.22
CA ALA A 90 1.64 6.67 0.27
C ALA A 90 1.19 5.39 0.97
N TRP A 91 1.80 4.28 0.56
CA TRP A 91 1.68 2.97 1.22
C TRP A 91 3.07 2.36 1.32
N ARG A 92 3.32 1.56 2.35
CA ARG A 92 4.63 0.94 2.60
C ARG A 92 4.48 -0.51 3.07
N SER A 93 5.36 -1.38 2.61
CA SER A 93 5.47 -2.78 3.06
C SER A 93 6.48 -2.86 4.21
N GLY A 94 6.03 -2.61 5.43
CA GLY A 94 6.90 -2.60 6.63
C GLY A 94 7.67 -1.29 6.83
N PRO A 95 8.47 -1.19 7.91
CA PRO A 95 9.11 0.06 8.35
C PRO A 95 10.17 0.58 7.36
N ASP A 96 10.94 -0.30 6.73
CA ASP A 96 12.06 0.03 5.86
C ASP A 96 11.76 -0.21 4.37
N GLY A 97 10.52 -0.65 4.04
CA GLY A 97 10.10 -0.93 2.67
C GLY A 97 10.01 0.35 1.83
N GLU A 98 10.40 0.27 0.56
CA GLU A 98 10.17 1.37 -0.37
C GLU A 98 8.67 1.63 -0.56
N PRO A 99 8.23 2.91 -0.56
CA PRO A 99 6.82 3.24 -0.65
C PRO A 99 6.26 3.14 -2.07
N VAL A 100 5.02 2.71 -2.18
CA VAL A 100 4.13 3.02 -3.30
C VAL A 100 3.62 4.44 -3.08
N VAL A 101 3.73 5.30 -4.08
CA VAL A 101 3.30 6.70 -4.01
C VAL A 101 2.30 6.99 -5.10
N LEU A 102 1.16 7.57 -4.73
CA LEU A 102 0.16 8.11 -5.65
C LEU A 102 0.11 9.62 -5.52
N ARG A 103 0.12 10.32 -6.64
CA ARG A 103 -0.09 11.77 -6.72
C ARG A 103 -1.26 12.05 -7.66
N CYS A 104 -2.12 12.99 -7.31
CA CYS A 104 -3.26 13.41 -8.11
C CYS A 104 -3.17 14.88 -8.48
N GLY A 105 -3.62 15.22 -9.67
CA GLY A 105 -3.69 16.61 -10.14
C GLY A 105 -2.42 17.15 -10.75
N LEU A 106 -1.56 16.27 -11.24
CA LEU A 106 -0.34 16.62 -11.94
C LEU A 106 -0.63 17.17 -13.34
N GLU A 107 0.36 17.79 -13.93
CA GLU A 107 0.33 18.12 -15.37
C GLU A 107 0.53 16.87 -16.23
N ARG A 108 0.12 16.97 -17.52
CA ARG A 108 0.38 15.91 -18.50
C ARG A 108 1.89 15.65 -18.60
N PRO A 109 2.33 14.37 -18.55
CA PRO A 109 3.73 14.05 -18.77
C PRO A 109 4.21 14.56 -20.12
N ALA A 110 5.35 15.24 -20.17
CA ALA A 110 5.89 15.84 -21.40
C ALA A 110 6.16 14.80 -22.52
N ASP A 111 6.41 13.56 -22.12
CA ASP A 111 6.72 12.45 -23.03
C ASP A 111 5.48 11.67 -23.47
N PHE A 112 4.30 12.02 -22.98
CA PHE A 112 3.05 11.45 -23.47
C PHE A 112 2.64 12.14 -24.77
N VAL A 113 3.07 11.55 -25.89
CA VAL A 113 2.86 12.07 -27.25
C VAL A 113 2.05 11.07 -28.08
N VAL A 114 1.55 11.51 -29.24
CA VAL A 114 0.90 10.62 -30.19
C VAL A 114 1.82 9.46 -30.54
N GLY A 115 1.32 8.22 -30.39
CA GLY A 115 2.09 6.99 -30.60
C GLY A 115 2.78 6.45 -29.35
N SER A 116 2.69 7.12 -28.20
CA SER A 116 3.19 6.58 -26.93
C SER A 116 2.51 5.25 -26.59
N PRO A 117 3.25 4.24 -26.10
CA PRO A 117 2.65 2.98 -25.68
C PRO A 117 1.78 3.19 -24.44
N ILE A 118 0.58 2.64 -24.48
CA ILE A 118 -0.40 2.69 -23.39
C ILE A 118 -0.67 1.26 -22.95
N GLN A 119 -0.72 1.03 -21.63
CA GLN A 119 -1.16 -0.22 -21.04
C GLN A 119 -2.53 -0.03 -20.39
N VAL A 120 -3.41 -1.00 -20.58
CA VAL A 120 -4.72 -1.02 -19.93
C VAL A 120 -4.64 -1.96 -18.72
N VAL A 121 -4.93 -1.42 -17.55
CA VAL A 121 -5.07 -2.21 -16.31
C VAL A 121 -6.50 -2.02 -15.81
N ASP A 122 -7.27 -3.09 -15.80
CA ASP A 122 -8.72 -3.07 -15.65
C ASP A 122 -9.36 -2.14 -16.73
N ARG A 123 -9.93 -1.02 -16.32
CA ARG A 123 -10.53 -0.02 -17.22
C ARG A 123 -9.84 1.34 -17.17
N VAL A 124 -8.57 1.36 -16.78
CA VAL A 124 -7.74 2.57 -16.72
C VAL A 124 -6.58 2.43 -17.70
N GLN A 125 -6.37 3.46 -18.48
CA GLN A 125 -5.25 3.53 -19.42
C GLN A 125 -4.06 4.22 -18.76
N TRP A 126 -2.92 3.53 -18.78
CA TRP A 126 -1.69 3.94 -18.15
C TRP A 126 -0.57 4.15 -19.17
N PHE A 127 0.13 5.25 -19.03
CA PHE A 127 1.38 5.55 -19.71
C PHE A 127 2.53 5.40 -18.73
N GLN A 128 3.52 4.57 -19.06
CA GLN A 128 4.73 4.43 -18.25
C GLN A 128 5.79 5.41 -18.72
N VAL A 129 6.29 6.22 -17.79
CA VAL A 129 7.44 7.11 -18.04
C VAL A 129 8.69 6.26 -18.19
N ALA A 130 9.47 6.50 -19.26
CA ALA A 130 10.71 5.77 -19.49
C ALA A 130 11.72 6.02 -18.37
N ALA A 131 12.52 5.01 -18.04
CA ALA A 131 13.48 5.07 -16.93
C ALA A 131 14.50 6.22 -17.06
N GLN A 132 14.81 6.63 -18.29
CA GLN A 132 15.74 7.74 -18.57
C GLN A 132 15.17 9.13 -18.23
N GLN A 133 13.85 9.26 -18.16
CA GLN A 133 13.16 10.50 -17.80
C GLN A 133 12.71 10.56 -16.35
N GLN A 134 12.97 9.50 -15.59
CA GLN A 134 12.66 9.49 -14.16
C GLN A 134 13.69 10.33 -13.39
N SER A 135 13.22 10.98 -12.33
CA SER A 135 14.09 11.72 -11.42
C SER A 135 15.12 10.79 -10.78
N ALA A 136 16.31 11.30 -10.44
CA ALA A 136 17.34 10.52 -9.78
C ALA A 136 16.87 9.83 -8.49
N GLY A 137 15.87 10.39 -7.81
CA GLY A 137 15.23 9.80 -6.62
C GLY A 137 14.27 8.64 -6.93
N ASP A 138 13.94 8.40 -8.21
CA ASP A 138 13.06 7.32 -8.66
C ASP A 138 13.82 6.17 -9.35
N ALA A 139 15.15 6.17 -9.28
CA ALA A 139 15.97 5.13 -9.87
C ALA A 139 15.56 3.74 -9.37
N GLY A 140 15.26 2.83 -10.31
CA GLY A 140 14.76 1.49 -10.00
C GLY A 140 13.26 1.39 -9.72
N ARG A 141 12.52 2.52 -9.75
CA ARG A 141 11.07 2.57 -9.63
C ARG A 141 10.40 2.68 -11.00
N ALA A 142 9.12 2.32 -11.08
CA ALA A 142 8.30 2.55 -12.27
C ALA A 142 7.25 3.63 -11.97
N THR A 143 7.20 4.68 -12.79
CA THR A 143 6.17 5.72 -12.66
C THR A 143 5.18 5.62 -13.82
N TRP A 144 3.91 5.53 -13.47
CA TRP A 144 2.78 5.33 -14.36
C TRP A 144 1.81 6.50 -14.24
N TYR A 145 1.35 7.05 -15.37
CA TYR A 145 0.35 8.11 -15.42
C TYR A 145 -0.95 7.59 -15.98
N THR A 146 -2.09 7.90 -15.34
CA THR A 146 -3.39 7.72 -16.00
C THR A 146 -3.52 8.72 -17.14
N VAL A 147 -3.97 8.27 -18.30
CA VAL A 147 -4.07 9.13 -19.48
C VAL A 147 -5.50 9.26 -20.04
N ASP A 148 -6.45 8.59 -19.40
CA ASP A 148 -7.86 8.56 -19.77
C ASP A 148 -8.77 9.08 -18.63
N ARG A 149 -8.28 10.00 -17.83
CA ARG A 149 -9.04 10.66 -16.76
C ARG A 149 -8.93 12.19 -16.89
N PRO A 150 -9.91 12.97 -16.38
CA PRO A 150 -9.90 14.43 -16.49
C PRO A 150 -8.73 15.08 -15.73
N VAL A 151 -8.13 14.38 -14.79
CA VAL A 151 -6.93 14.78 -14.04
C VAL A 151 -5.85 13.70 -14.17
N TYR A 152 -4.60 14.11 -14.30
CA TYR A 152 -3.49 13.16 -14.32
C TYR A 152 -3.13 12.69 -12.94
N LEU A 153 -3.03 11.36 -12.81
CA LEU A 153 -2.55 10.69 -11.60
C LEU A 153 -1.22 10.03 -11.91
N ALA A 154 -0.23 10.20 -11.04
CA ALA A 154 1.02 9.48 -11.14
C ALA A 154 1.13 8.44 -10.02
N LEU A 155 1.36 7.21 -10.40
CA LEU A 155 1.63 6.09 -9.50
C LEU A 155 3.10 5.68 -9.63
N THR A 156 3.87 5.87 -8.57
CA THR A 156 5.26 5.40 -8.50
C THR A 156 5.32 4.10 -7.70
N LEU A 157 5.80 3.06 -8.34
CA LEU A 157 5.92 1.71 -7.80
C LEU A 157 7.39 1.37 -7.56
N PRO A 158 7.75 0.81 -6.40
CA PRO A 158 9.08 0.27 -6.17
C PRO A 158 9.32 -0.98 -7.02
N SER A 159 10.60 -1.27 -7.28
CA SER A 159 10.98 -2.50 -7.96
C SER A 159 10.48 -3.72 -7.18
N GLY A 160 9.94 -4.70 -7.90
CA GLY A 160 9.42 -5.92 -7.28
C GLY A 160 8.06 -5.78 -6.56
N SER A 161 7.36 -4.64 -6.68
CA SER A 161 6.03 -4.45 -6.05
C SER A 161 4.96 -5.41 -6.58
N GLY A 162 5.19 -6.04 -7.71
CA GLY A 162 4.19 -6.84 -8.40
C GLY A 162 3.05 -6.00 -9.00
N PRO A 163 2.05 -6.64 -9.62
CA PRO A 163 0.95 -5.95 -10.29
C PRO A 163 -0.18 -5.51 -9.34
N THR A 164 -0.25 -6.07 -8.13
CA THR A 164 -1.38 -5.86 -7.22
C THR A 164 -1.67 -4.39 -6.91
N PRO A 165 -0.67 -3.52 -6.61
CA PRO A 165 -0.96 -2.13 -6.30
C PRO A 165 -1.61 -1.36 -7.44
N ILE A 166 -1.13 -1.52 -8.68
CA ILE A 166 -1.70 -0.82 -9.84
C ILE A 166 -3.09 -1.35 -10.18
N GLN A 167 -3.34 -2.64 -10.04
CA GLN A 167 -4.65 -3.25 -10.26
C GLN A 167 -5.68 -2.71 -9.27
N GLN A 168 -5.40 -2.78 -7.97
CA GLN A 168 -6.31 -2.28 -6.94
C GLN A 168 -6.56 -0.78 -7.05
N LEU A 169 -5.54 0.01 -7.40
CA LEU A 169 -5.73 1.44 -7.65
C LEU A 169 -6.54 1.71 -8.92
N SER A 170 -6.34 0.95 -9.99
CA SER A 170 -7.15 1.05 -11.21
C SER A 170 -8.64 0.82 -10.91
N GLU A 171 -8.97 -0.18 -10.10
CA GLU A 171 -10.34 -0.43 -9.65
C GLU A 171 -10.94 0.76 -8.88
N VAL A 172 -10.17 1.35 -7.97
CA VAL A 172 -10.63 2.51 -7.19
C VAL A 172 -10.80 3.74 -8.08
N ILE A 173 -9.85 3.99 -8.99
CA ILE A 173 -9.88 5.10 -9.94
C ILE A 173 -11.10 4.98 -10.85
N ASP A 174 -11.34 3.80 -11.42
CA ASP A 174 -12.46 3.57 -12.33
C ASP A 174 -13.83 3.78 -11.66
N ARG A 175 -13.97 3.41 -10.39
CA ARG A 175 -15.20 3.65 -9.62
C ARG A 175 -15.39 5.10 -9.19
N THR A 176 -14.32 5.89 -9.13
CA THR A 176 -14.33 7.21 -8.50
C THR A 176 -14.26 8.34 -9.51
N ILE A 177 -13.53 8.13 -10.61
CA ILE A 177 -13.27 9.15 -11.62
C ILE A 177 -13.72 8.61 -12.98
N ALA A 178 -14.69 9.27 -13.60
CA ALA A 178 -15.17 8.89 -14.94
C ALA A 178 -14.04 8.94 -15.96
N ALA A 179 -14.08 8.02 -16.93
CA ALA A 179 -13.15 8.03 -18.05
C ALA A 179 -13.32 9.27 -18.92
N ALA A 180 -12.23 9.77 -19.49
CA ALA A 180 -12.17 10.87 -20.43
C ALA A 180 -11.39 10.45 -21.69
N ALA A 181 -11.51 11.21 -22.75
CA ALA A 181 -10.69 11.00 -23.93
C ALA A 181 -9.21 11.26 -23.61
N ILE A 182 -8.32 10.44 -24.18
CA ILE A 182 -6.88 10.67 -24.09
C ILE A 182 -6.48 11.93 -24.87
N ASP A 183 -5.54 12.71 -24.31
CA ASP A 183 -5.03 13.94 -24.92
C ASP A 183 -3.48 13.91 -24.96
N PRO A 184 -2.86 13.13 -25.88
CA PRO A 184 -1.42 13.12 -26.06
C PRO A 184 -0.95 14.41 -26.74
N ALA A 185 0.28 14.86 -26.44
CA ALA A 185 0.90 15.93 -27.19
C ALA A 185 1.20 15.49 -28.65
N PRO A 186 1.37 16.43 -29.60
CA PRO A 186 1.82 16.10 -30.95
C PRO A 186 3.11 15.27 -30.93
N ALA A 187 3.26 14.37 -31.92
CA ALA A 187 4.51 13.65 -32.11
C ALA A 187 5.66 14.64 -32.36
N ARG A 188 6.81 14.40 -31.77
CA ARG A 188 8.04 15.19 -31.99
C ARG A 188 8.80 14.71 -33.19
#